data_9d89477cb177170e0b0919cb957465c9
#
_entry.id   9d89477cb177170e0b0919cb957465c9
#
_cell.length_a   1.000
_cell.length_b   1.000
_cell.length_c   1.000
_cell.angle_alpha   90.00
_cell.angle_beta   90.00
_cell.angle_gamma   90.00
#
_symmetry.space_group_name_H-M   'P 1'
#
loop_
_entity.id
_entity.type
_entity.pdbx_description
1 polymer ?
#
loop_
_entity_poly.entity_id
_entity_poly.type
_entity_poly.pdbx_seq_one_letter_code
_entity_poly.pdbx_strand_id
1 'polypeptide(L)'
;MHRMESCRHWLLMGCLAWAIGLSAAPPVLRGTPPPPELPRELRAAWIATKANIDWPSKPGLPMAEAQRELRELLEMARSMGLNAVVFQVRPQGDAFFESTLEPWSEYLTGHEGLAPSPRWDPLEFAVREGHARGLEVHAWINPFRAKTSTTKSPASSKSLARRRPDLVVTYGAQTWMDPGLPEVRDHGLRVVADLTKRYDIDAVHCDDYFYPYPVKDANGRVQPFPDEASYRKHGRGLGKSDWRRWNVDEFVRRAAEVVHREKPWVQFGISPFGIWRPDVPPGIKGLDAYEVLAADARRWMMEGWVDYLVPQLYWNISQREQSFPVLLHWWGAQNPRNRHLYAGIASARIGTDRNAAEISSQVRLTQQFDGADGVMFWNGSSLRKNRGGVVETLKSGPLSSPALIPASPWLWTNGPVLTRFDVKPSGRTEYVASWEVKNGGEVRQWGLQVRRGVVWSLEVLPPGRREARFTVSPVAPAPAEVRLVPVGRAGAAGAAGYWRQP
;
A
#
# COMPACT_ATOMS: atom_id res chain seq x y z
N MET A 1 -0.69 24.53 70.45
CA MET A 1 0.43 24.84 71.39
C MET A 1 1.71 24.33 70.73
N HIS A 2 2.70 25.21 70.62
CA HIS A 2 4.14 25.08 70.32
C HIS A 2 4.53 24.56 68.95
N ARG A 3 5.01 25.44 68.06
CA ARG A 3 6.35 26.13 67.87
C ARG A 3 7.36 25.15 67.24
N MET A 4 7.72 25.43 65.97
CA MET A 4 8.91 26.12 65.40
C MET A 4 10.25 25.46 65.76
N GLU A 5 11.03 25.09 64.74
CA GLU A 5 12.22 25.78 64.27
C GLU A 5 12.92 25.05 63.12
N SER A 6 13.20 25.76 62.14
CA SER A 6 14.16 25.91 61.08
C SER A 6 15.51 25.13 61.21
N CYS A 7 15.98 24.58 60.07
CA CYS A 7 17.38 24.61 59.69
C CYS A 7 17.56 24.60 58.17
N ARG A 8 18.20 25.64 57.67
CA ARG A 8 18.64 25.83 56.27
C ARG A 8 19.90 24.99 56.02
N HIS A 9 19.92 24.22 54.90
CA HIS A 9 21.20 23.88 54.27
C HIS A 9 21.08 24.11 52.76
N TRP A 10 21.90 25.01 52.26
CA TRP A 10 22.14 25.29 50.85
C TRP A 10 22.98 24.17 50.25
N LEU A 11 22.49 23.55 49.18
CA LEU A 11 23.31 22.77 48.25
C LEU A 11 23.08 23.30 46.84
N LEU A 12 24.07 24.02 46.34
CA LEU A 12 24.23 24.40 44.94
C LEU A 12 24.35 23.13 44.08
N MET A 13 23.36 22.85 43.28
CA MET A 13 23.49 21.95 42.13
C MET A 13 23.43 22.77 40.86
N GLY A 14 24.56 22.79 40.14
CA GLY A 14 24.68 23.43 38.83
C GLY A 14 23.80 22.76 37.79
N CYS A 15 22.84 23.50 37.26
CA CYS A 15 22.11 23.13 36.05
C CYS A 15 23.01 23.33 34.84
N LEU A 16 23.57 22.25 34.27
CA LEU A 16 24.04 22.27 32.88
C LEU A 16 22.81 22.38 31.97
N ALA A 17 22.55 23.56 31.48
CA ALA A 17 21.59 23.79 30.42
C ALA A 17 22.15 23.24 29.10
N TRP A 18 21.67 22.11 28.66
CA TRP A 18 21.83 21.66 27.28
C TRP A 18 20.99 22.57 26.40
N ALA A 19 21.62 23.47 25.67
CA ALA A 19 21.01 24.26 24.63
C ALA A 19 20.65 23.31 23.46
N ILE A 20 19.41 22.82 23.45
CA ILE A 20 18.80 22.25 22.26
C ILE A 20 18.60 23.42 21.30
N GLY A 21 19.44 23.48 20.28
CA GLY A 21 19.29 24.43 19.18
C GLY A 21 17.98 24.16 18.42
N LEU A 22 16.89 24.72 18.90
CA LEU A 22 15.67 24.92 18.12
C LEU A 22 16.05 25.87 16.98
N SER A 23 16.22 25.33 15.77
CA SER A 23 16.28 26.16 14.55
C SER A 23 14.92 26.86 14.44
N ALA A 24 14.86 28.10 14.89
CA ALA A 24 13.68 28.93 14.75
C ALA A 24 13.39 29.10 13.25
N ALA A 25 12.17 28.83 12.84
CA ALA A 25 11.71 29.20 11.50
C ALA A 25 11.98 30.72 11.29
N PRO A 26 12.50 31.14 10.12
CA PRO A 26 12.77 32.56 9.87
C PRO A 26 11.49 33.38 10.01
N PRO A 27 11.57 34.64 10.50
CA PRO A 27 10.41 35.48 10.72
C PRO A 27 9.61 35.68 9.43
N VAL A 28 8.32 35.40 9.49
CA VAL A 28 7.38 35.62 8.37
C VAL A 28 7.25 37.14 8.18
N LEU A 29 7.66 37.64 6.99
CA LEU A 29 7.39 39.03 6.64
C LEU A 29 5.88 39.23 6.55
N ARG A 30 5.37 40.32 7.18
CA ARG A 30 3.96 40.69 7.11
C ARG A 30 3.52 40.74 5.63
N GLY A 31 2.58 39.86 5.23
CA GLY A 31 1.98 39.84 3.91
C GLY A 31 2.37 38.70 2.99
N THR A 32 3.34 37.83 3.34
CA THR A 32 3.64 36.63 2.54
C THR A 32 2.90 35.40 3.09
N PRO A 33 2.12 34.68 2.26
CA PRO A 33 1.46 33.46 2.73
C PRO A 33 2.51 32.41 3.13
N PRO A 34 2.29 31.70 4.24
CA PRO A 34 3.15 30.58 4.63
C PRO A 34 3.13 29.49 3.54
N PRO A 35 4.15 28.64 3.48
CA PRO A 35 4.09 27.48 2.57
C PRO A 35 2.86 26.64 2.92
N PRO A 36 2.05 26.25 1.91
CA PRO A 36 0.89 25.40 2.16
C PRO A 36 1.35 24.04 2.72
N GLU A 37 0.44 23.39 3.43
CA GLU A 37 0.67 22.01 3.84
C GLU A 37 0.93 21.14 2.63
N LEU A 38 1.79 20.12 2.80
CA LEU A 38 2.09 19.16 1.74
C LEU A 38 0.92 18.19 1.60
N PRO A 39 0.24 18.15 0.45
CA PRO A 39 -0.83 17.17 0.22
C PRO A 39 -0.30 15.75 0.39
N ARG A 40 -1.02 14.95 1.15
CA ARG A 40 -0.72 13.55 1.38
C ARG A 40 -1.91 12.70 0.97
N GLU A 41 -1.68 11.78 0.05
CA GLU A 41 -2.72 10.89 -0.48
C GLU A 41 -2.04 9.67 -1.09
N LEU A 42 -2.42 8.46 -0.70
CA LEU A 42 -1.96 7.28 -1.41
C LEU A 42 -2.70 7.18 -2.76
N ARG A 43 -1.92 7.02 -3.81
CA ARG A 43 -2.39 6.82 -5.18
C ARG A 43 -1.71 5.58 -5.73
N ALA A 44 -2.41 4.46 -5.73
CA ALA A 44 -1.82 3.18 -6.07
C ALA A 44 -2.57 2.44 -7.19
N ALA A 45 -1.92 1.45 -7.79
CA ALA A 45 -2.54 0.50 -8.67
C ALA A 45 -2.11 -0.92 -8.34
N TRP A 46 -3.06 -1.89 -8.41
CA TRP A 46 -2.73 -3.30 -8.34
C TRP A 46 -2.12 -3.78 -9.66
N ILE A 47 -1.04 -4.56 -9.56
CA ILE A 47 -0.41 -5.30 -10.66
C ILE A 47 -0.57 -6.78 -10.35
N ALA A 48 -1.57 -7.40 -10.96
CA ALA A 48 -1.92 -8.81 -10.75
C ALA A 48 -1.10 -9.72 -11.64
N THR A 49 -0.47 -10.73 -11.06
CA THR A 49 0.31 -11.76 -11.77
C THR A 49 -0.48 -13.05 -12.00
N LYS A 50 -1.51 -13.30 -11.18
CA LYS A 50 -2.41 -14.45 -11.37
C LYS A 50 -2.96 -14.47 -12.80
N ALA A 51 -2.83 -15.61 -13.45
CA ALA A 51 -3.31 -15.81 -14.83
C ALA A 51 -2.82 -14.74 -15.81
N ASN A 52 -1.69 -14.08 -15.51
CA ASN A 52 -1.07 -13.05 -16.35
C ASN A 52 -2.01 -11.87 -16.65
N ILE A 53 -2.83 -11.45 -15.66
CA ILE A 53 -3.82 -10.38 -15.84
C ILE A 53 -3.14 -9.06 -16.21
N ASP A 54 -2.10 -8.67 -15.47
CA ASP A 54 -1.38 -7.41 -15.70
C ASP A 54 0.07 -7.65 -16.14
N TRP A 55 0.76 -8.59 -15.47
CA TRP A 55 2.16 -8.88 -15.71
C TRP A 55 2.54 -10.30 -15.23
N PRO A 56 3.52 -10.99 -15.89
CA PRO A 56 3.96 -10.71 -17.25
C PRO A 56 2.83 -10.96 -18.26
N SER A 57 2.92 -10.43 -19.48
CA SER A 57 1.83 -10.56 -20.48
C SER A 57 1.52 -12.00 -20.89
N LYS A 58 2.50 -12.90 -20.72
CA LYS A 58 2.40 -14.35 -20.84
C LYS A 58 3.52 -15.04 -20.07
N PRO A 59 3.33 -16.31 -19.67
CA PRO A 59 4.40 -17.06 -19.02
C PRO A 59 5.58 -17.30 -20.00
N GLY A 60 6.79 -17.44 -19.43
CA GLY A 60 7.98 -17.80 -20.20
C GLY A 60 8.54 -16.68 -21.07
N LEU A 61 8.21 -15.41 -20.79
CA LEU A 61 8.85 -14.28 -21.46
C LEU A 61 10.36 -14.27 -21.19
N PRO A 62 11.18 -13.90 -22.19
CA PRO A 62 12.59 -13.57 -21.95
C PRO A 62 12.72 -12.52 -20.83
N MET A 63 13.76 -12.65 -19.99
CA MET A 63 13.98 -11.74 -18.85
C MET A 63 13.92 -10.26 -19.27
N ALA A 64 14.62 -9.89 -20.33
CA ALA A 64 14.67 -8.49 -20.79
C ALA A 64 13.29 -7.94 -21.16
N GLU A 65 12.42 -8.78 -21.75
CA GLU A 65 11.06 -8.40 -22.14
C GLU A 65 10.16 -8.29 -20.92
N ALA A 66 10.20 -9.27 -20.01
CA ALA A 66 9.45 -9.21 -18.75
C ALA A 66 9.83 -7.99 -17.92
N GLN A 67 11.13 -7.67 -17.83
CA GLN A 67 11.63 -6.46 -17.15
C GLN A 67 11.17 -5.18 -17.86
N ARG A 68 11.17 -5.14 -19.18
CA ARG A 68 10.68 -3.98 -19.95
C ARG A 68 9.20 -3.73 -19.67
N GLU A 69 8.36 -4.77 -19.73
CA GLU A 69 6.92 -4.66 -19.43
C GLU A 69 6.67 -4.13 -18.01
N LEU A 70 7.44 -4.61 -17.03
CA LEU A 70 7.30 -4.14 -15.64
C LEU A 70 7.74 -2.68 -15.49
N ARG A 71 8.85 -2.28 -16.14
CA ARG A 71 9.25 -0.86 -16.18
C ARG A 71 8.18 0.03 -16.81
N GLU A 72 7.53 -0.41 -17.86
CA GLU A 72 6.45 0.33 -18.51
C GLU A 72 5.26 0.55 -17.58
N LEU A 73 4.87 -0.47 -16.78
CA LEU A 73 3.82 -0.35 -15.77
C LEU A 73 4.22 0.64 -14.65
N LEU A 74 5.45 0.56 -14.16
CA LEU A 74 5.96 1.48 -13.12
C LEU A 74 6.09 2.91 -13.65
N GLU A 75 6.53 3.09 -14.90
CA GLU A 75 6.64 4.41 -15.52
C GLU A 75 5.26 5.02 -15.78
N MET A 76 4.30 4.21 -16.22
CA MET A 76 2.89 4.62 -16.34
C MET A 76 2.36 5.12 -14.98
N ALA A 77 2.56 4.34 -13.91
CA ALA A 77 2.14 4.72 -12.56
C ALA A 77 2.74 6.08 -12.16
N ARG A 78 4.07 6.25 -12.28
CA ARG A 78 4.77 7.51 -12.01
C ARG A 78 4.21 8.66 -12.84
N SER A 79 4.02 8.46 -14.16
CA SER A 79 3.57 9.51 -15.09
C SER A 79 2.14 9.97 -14.84
N MET A 80 1.33 9.12 -14.19
CA MET A 80 -0.03 9.44 -13.74
C MET A 80 -0.07 10.18 -12.40
N GLY A 81 1.06 10.36 -11.72
CA GLY A 81 1.11 10.91 -10.37
C GLY A 81 0.71 9.90 -9.28
N LEU A 82 0.76 8.58 -9.58
CA LEU A 82 0.69 7.55 -8.55
C LEU A 82 1.99 7.53 -7.74
N ASN A 83 1.92 7.09 -6.49
CA ASN A 83 3.04 7.03 -5.57
C ASN A 83 3.23 5.64 -4.94
N ALA A 84 2.43 4.66 -5.34
CA ALA A 84 2.59 3.26 -4.95
C ALA A 84 2.11 2.28 -6.02
N VAL A 85 2.62 1.05 -5.98
CA VAL A 85 2.09 -0.11 -6.70
C VAL A 85 1.92 -1.29 -5.74
N VAL A 86 0.85 -2.07 -5.93
CA VAL A 86 0.56 -3.28 -5.16
C VAL A 86 0.84 -4.47 -6.06
N PHE A 87 2.05 -5.00 -5.96
CA PHE A 87 2.58 -6.02 -6.85
C PHE A 87 2.31 -7.43 -6.32
N GLN A 88 1.54 -8.24 -7.06
CA GLN A 88 1.20 -9.59 -6.66
C GLN A 88 2.41 -10.52 -6.80
N VAL A 89 3.03 -10.87 -5.67
CA VAL A 89 4.23 -11.70 -5.60
C VAL A 89 3.94 -13.13 -5.21
N ARG A 90 2.73 -13.40 -4.68
CA ARG A 90 2.26 -14.74 -4.30
C ARG A 90 0.79 -14.89 -4.67
N PRO A 91 0.48 -15.22 -5.92
CA PRO A 91 -0.92 -15.40 -6.35
C PRO A 91 -1.60 -16.66 -5.80
N GLN A 92 -0.80 -17.64 -5.42
CA GLN A 92 -1.19 -18.94 -4.84
C GLN A 92 0.00 -19.51 -4.03
N GLY A 93 0.08 -20.80 -3.78
CA GLY A 93 1.19 -21.45 -3.07
C GLY A 93 2.51 -21.47 -3.87
N ASP A 94 2.84 -20.40 -4.56
CA ASP A 94 3.99 -20.21 -5.42
C ASP A 94 4.53 -18.77 -5.32
N ALA A 95 5.67 -18.46 -5.92
CA ALA A 95 6.37 -17.20 -5.73
C ALA A 95 6.85 -16.57 -7.05
N PHE A 96 6.77 -15.22 -7.11
CA PHE A 96 7.45 -14.36 -8.09
C PHE A 96 8.74 -13.74 -7.51
N PHE A 97 9.33 -14.41 -6.55
CA PHE A 97 10.59 -14.05 -5.91
C PHE A 97 11.35 -15.32 -5.55
N GLU A 98 12.64 -15.18 -5.30
CA GLU A 98 13.42 -16.34 -4.87
C GLU A 98 12.98 -16.80 -3.48
N SER A 99 12.39 -17.98 -3.36
CA SER A 99 11.88 -18.52 -2.11
C SER A 99 12.44 -19.91 -1.81
N THR A 100 12.78 -20.13 -0.54
CA THR A 100 13.09 -21.46 0.00
C THR A 100 11.85 -22.19 0.50
N LEU A 101 10.74 -21.48 0.67
CA LEU A 101 9.49 -21.99 1.23
C LEU A 101 8.54 -22.52 0.15
N GLU A 102 8.51 -21.88 -1.03
CA GLU A 102 7.56 -22.11 -2.10
C GLU A 102 8.25 -22.21 -3.47
N PRO A 103 7.63 -22.89 -4.44
CA PRO A 103 8.17 -23.00 -5.80
C PRO A 103 8.01 -21.68 -6.57
N TRP A 104 8.79 -21.51 -7.64
CA TRP A 104 8.55 -20.47 -8.64
C TRP A 104 7.17 -20.64 -9.30
N SER A 105 6.50 -19.52 -9.56
CA SER A 105 5.17 -19.52 -10.15
C SER A 105 5.19 -19.95 -11.64
N GLU A 106 4.21 -20.76 -12.03
CA GLU A 106 4.00 -21.10 -13.44
C GLU A 106 3.62 -19.88 -14.29
N TYR A 107 2.98 -18.86 -13.69
CA TYR A 107 2.62 -17.64 -14.41
C TYR A 107 3.85 -16.79 -14.80
N LEU A 108 5.02 -17.05 -14.17
CA LEU A 108 6.28 -16.44 -14.57
C LEU A 108 6.97 -17.21 -15.70
N THR A 109 7.10 -18.53 -15.55
CA THR A 109 7.99 -19.35 -16.40
C THR A 109 7.25 -20.37 -17.26
N GLY A 110 5.95 -20.57 -17.03
CA GLY A 110 5.14 -21.60 -17.69
C GLY A 110 5.09 -22.94 -16.94
N HIS A 111 5.97 -23.16 -15.96
CA HIS A 111 6.02 -24.39 -15.17
C HIS A 111 6.28 -24.07 -13.69
N GLU A 112 5.42 -24.58 -12.81
CA GLU A 112 5.61 -24.41 -11.36
C GLU A 112 6.92 -25.05 -10.90
N GLY A 113 7.75 -24.27 -10.21
CA GLY A 113 9.05 -24.68 -9.69
C GLY A 113 10.23 -24.49 -10.65
N LEU A 114 9.98 -24.14 -11.90
CA LEU A 114 11.03 -23.76 -12.84
C LEU A 114 11.49 -22.32 -12.56
N ALA A 115 12.76 -22.13 -12.24
CA ALA A 115 13.34 -20.81 -12.07
C ALA A 115 13.45 -20.07 -13.41
N PRO A 116 13.34 -18.73 -13.42
CA PRO A 116 13.58 -17.95 -14.64
C PRO A 116 15.04 -18.11 -15.11
N SER A 117 15.24 -18.12 -16.44
CA SER A 117 16.57 -18.22 -17.05
C SER A 117 16.74 -17.13 -18.11
N PRO A 118 17.77 -16.25 -17.98
CA PRO A 118 18.70 -16.14 -16.86
C PRO A 118 18.01 -15.93 -15.51
N ARG A 119 18.66 -16.35 -14.40
CA ARG A 119 18.09 -16.21 -13.05
C ARG A 119 18.03 -14.75 -12.66
N TRP A 120 16.87 -14.31 -12.19
CA TRP A 120 16.61 -12.98 -11.66
C TRP A 120 15.43 -13.03 -10.69
N ASP A 121 15.34 -12.02 -9.84
CA ASP A 121 14.27 -11.92 -8.85
C ASP A 121 13.30 -10.78 -9.24
N PRO A 122 12.05 -11.11 -9.65
CA PRO A 122 11.05 -10.12 -10.02
C PRO A 122 10.70 -9.13 -8.91
N LEU A 123 10.65 -9.56 -7.65
CA LEU A 123 10.32 -8.67 -6.54
C LEU A 123 11.46 -7.70 -6.25
N GLU A 124 12.70 -8.18 -6.19
CA GLU A 124 13.87 -7.30 -6.01
C GLU A 124 13.94 -6.25 -7.14
N PHE A 125 13.68 -6.68 -8.36
CA PHE A 125 13.64 -5.81 -9.51
C PHE A 125 12.52 -4.76 -9.39
N ALA A 126 11.29 -5.17 -9.02
CA ALA A 126 10.15 -4.27 -8.84
C ALA A 126 10.43 -3.22 -7.75
N VAL A 127 11.01 -3.62 -6.63
CA VAL A 127 11.37 -2.73 -5.51
C VAL A 127 12.40 -1.69 -5.97
N ARG A 128 13.50 -2.14 -6.59
CA ARG A 128 14.54 -1.23 -7.08
C ARG A 128 14.01 -0.21 -8.09
N GLU A 129 13.29 -0.68 -9.10
CA GLU A 129 12.74 0.17 -10.17
C GLU A 129 11.60 1.07 -9.67
N GLY A 130 10.78 0.59 -8.73
CA GLY A 130 9.71 1.37 -8.09
C GLY A 130 10.29 2.50 -7.25
N HIS A 131 11.20 2.18 -6.32
CA HIS A 131 11.85 3.18 -5.48
C HIS A 131 12.62 4.22 -6.29
N ALA A 132 13.33 3.82 -7.35
CA ALA A 132 14.02 4.77 -8.23
C ALA A 132 13.07 5.81 -8.85
N ARG A 133 11.77 5.50 -8.94
CA ARG A 133 10.71 6.38 -9.46
C ARG A 133 9.92 7.11 -8.37
N GLY A 134 10.23 6.88 -7.08
CA GLY A 134 9.50 7.42 -5.96
C GLY A 134 8.16 6.71 -5.68
N LEU A 135 8.02 5.46 -6.15
CA LEU A 135 6.86 4.61 -5.88
C LEU A 135 7.15 3.68 -4.71
N GLU A 136 6.24 3.58 -3.75
CA GLU A 136 6.21 2.46 -2.81
C GLU A 136 5.85 1.16 -3.54
N VAL A 137 6.39 0.04 -3.05
CA VAL A 137 6.10 -1.30 -3.58
C VAL A 137 5.53 -2.16 -2.45
N HIS A 138 4.23 -2.42 -2.53
CA HIS A 138 3.51 -3.28 -1.61
C HIS A 138 3.49 -4.72 -2.15
N ALA A 139 4.06 -5.66 -1.41
CA ALA A 139 4.10 -7.07 -1.79
C ALA A 139 2.74 -7.73 -1.52
N TRP A 140 1.98 -8.00 -2.58
CA TRP A 140 0.66 -8.62 -2.47
C TRP A 140 0.76 -10.14 -2.48
N ILE A 141 0.21 -10.76 -1.45
CA ILE A 141 0.12 -12.21 -1.28
C ILE A 141 -1.34 -12.66 -1.13
N ASN A 142 -1.65 -13.84 -1.65
CA ASN A 142 -2.84 -14.59 -1.24
C ASN A 142 -2.43 -15.67 -0.23
N PRO A 143 -2.84 -15.60 1.05
CA PRO A 143 -2.25 -16.43 2.09
C PRO A 143 -2.63 -17.93 2.03
N PHE A 144 -3.82 -18.28 1.49
CA PHE A 144 -4.36 -19.62 1.63
C PHE A 144 -4.70 -20.34 0.32
N ARG A 145 -4.64 -19.66 -0.82
CA ARG A 145 -4.82 -20.32 -2.11
C ARG A 145 -3.62 -21.23 -2.42
N ALA A 146 -3.87 -22.53 -2.66
CA ALA A 146 -2.84 -23.45 -3.08
C ALA A 146 -2.71 -23.48 -4.60
N LYS A 147 -3.83 -23.65 -5.32
CA LYS A 147 -3.89 -23.61 -6.78
C LYS A 147 -5.20 -23.00 -7.27
N THR A 148 -5.11 -22.24 -8.36
CA THR A 148 -6.31 -21.68 -9.02
C THR A 148 -6.83 -22.65 -10.08
N SER A 149 -8.06 -22.42 -10.57
CA SER A 149 -8.64 -23.16 -11.72
C SER A 149 -7.90 -22.88 -13.05
N THR A 150 -7.08 -21.84 -13.11
CA THR A 150 -6.30 -21.47 -14.30
C THR A 150 -4.90 -22.08 -14.31
N THR A 151 -4.49 -22.76 -13.24
CA THR A 151 -3.21 -23.48 -13.13
C THR A 151 -3.18 -24.65 -14.12
N LYS A 152 -2.15 -24.70 -14.95
CA LYS A 152 -1.98 -25.72 -16.01
C LYS A 152 -0.87 -26.71 -15.71
N SER A 153 0.20 -26.27 -15.05
CA SER A 153 1.33 -27.16 -14.76
C SER A 153 1.05 -28.12 -13.60
N PRO A 154 1.66 -29.30 -13.59
CA PRO A 154 1.66 -30.19 -12.43
C PRO A 154 2.28 -29.49 -11.20
N ALA A 155 1.86 -29.88 -10.00
CA ALA A 155 2.46 -29.36 -8.77
C ALA A 155 3.94 -29.76 -8.67
N SER A 156 4.80 -28.77 -8.42
CA SER A 156 6.22 -28.96 -8.16
C SER A 156 6.45 -29.84 -6.94
N SER A 157 7.58 -30.56 -6.91
CA SER A 157 8.01 -31.30 -5.69
C SER A 157 8.22 -30.38 -4.48
N LYS A 158 8.43 -29.08 -4.71
CA LYS A 158 8.55 -28.05 -3.66
C LYS A 158 7.21 -27.49 -3.20
N SER A 159 6.11 -27.71 -3.92
CA SER A 159 4.78 -27.24 -3.55
C SER A 159 4.34 -27.81 -2.21
N LEU A 160 3.78 -26.97 -1.33
CA LEU A 160 3.19 -27.41 -0.08
C LEU A 160 2.08 -28.44 -0.32
N ALA A 161 1.23 -28.22 -1.33
CA ALA A 161 0.16 -29.13 -1.68
C ALA A 161 0.65 -30.53 -2.04
N ARG A 162 1.87 -30.68 -2.61
CA ARG A 162 2.46 -31.97 -2.93
C ARG A 162 3.20 -32.59 -1.75
N ARG A 163 3.91 -31.77 -0.94
CA ARG A 163 4.67 -32.26 0.22
C ARG A 163 3.79 -32.60 1.40
N ARG A 164 2.67 -31.87 1.56
CA ARG A 164 1.73 -31.98 2.69
C ARG A 164 0.29 -31.92 2.16
N PRO A 165 -0.16 -32.97 1.44
CA PRO A 165 -1.52 -33.04 0.90
C PRO A 165 -2.60 -33.02 2.00
N ASP A 166 -2.22 -33.37 3.23
CA ASP A 166 -3.06 -33.27 4.44
C ASP A 166 -3.42 -31.83 4.86
N LEU A 167 -2.70 -30.82 4.34
CA LEU A 167 -2.92 -29.40 4.62
C LEU A 167 -3.81 -28.70 3.58
N VAL A 168 -4.22 -29.39 2.54
CA VAL A 168 -4.98 -28.79 1.44
C VAL A 168 -6.28 -29.51 1.19
N VAL A 169 -7.27 -28.79 0.69
CA VAL A 169 -8.57 -29.29 0.30
C VAL A 169 -8.91 -28.87 -1.12
N THR A 170 -9.66 -29.70 -1.83
CA THR A 170 -10.23 -29.34 -3.13
C THR A 170 -11.59 -28.70 -2.95
N TYR A 171 -11.81 -27.53 -3.56
CA TYR A 171 -13.08 -26.83 -3.51
C TYR A 171 -13.44 -26.31 -4.90
N GLY A 172 -14.38 -26.96 -5.55
CA GLY A 172 -14.65 -26.77 -6.97
C GLY A 172 -13.42 -27.13 -7.82
N ALA A 173 -13.03 -26.25 -8.72
CA ALA A 173 -11.85 -26.41 -9.58
C ALA A 173 -10.56 -25.85 -8.96
N GLN A 174 -10.54 -25.52 -7.67
CA GLN A 174 -9.40 -24.93 -6.96
C GLN A 174 -8.90 -25.85 -5.86
N THR A 175 -7.65 -25.67 -5.49
CA THR A 175 -7.07 -26.29 -4.29
C THR A 175 -6.77 -25.17 -3.29
N TRP A 176 -7.17 -25.38 -2.04
CA TRP A 176 -7.05 -24.40 -0.98
C TRP A 176 -6.26 -24.96 0.20
N MET A 177 -5.34 -24.21 0.76
CA MET A 177 -4.74 -24.52 2.06
C MET A 177 -5.81 -24.27 3.12
N ASP A 178 -6.09 -25.24 3.98
CA ASP A 178 -7.16 -25.13 4.98
C ASP A 178 -6.77 -24.13 6.09
N PRO A 179 -7.41 -22.93 6.18
CA PRO A 179 -7.07 -21.94 7.21
C PRO A 179 -7.34 -22.44 8.63
N GLY A 180 -8.17 -23.48 8.77
CA GLY A 180 -8.47 -24.14 10.04
C GLY A 180 -7.30 -24.86 10.67
N LEU A 181 -6.26 -25.18 9.88
CA LEU A 181 -5.07 -25.86 10.36
C LEU A 181 -4.01 -24.87 10.85
N PRO A 182 -3.49 -24.98 12.09
CA PRO A 182 -2.44 -24.11 12.61
C PRO A 182 -1.19 -24.08 11.70
N GLU A 183 -0.79 -25.25 11.18
CA GLU A 183 0.39 -25.39 10.30
C GLU A 183 0.26 -24.59 9.01
N VAL A 184 -0.94 -24.43 8.47
CA VAL A 184 -1.24 -23.61 7.29
C VAL A 184 -1.05 -22.12 7.61
N ARG A 185 -1.62 -21.66 8.72
CA ARG A 185 -1.45 -20.28 9.18
C ARG A 185 0.02 -19.95 9.44
N ASP A 186 0.74 -20.88 10.12
CA ASP A 186 2.16 -20.73 10.40
C ASP A 186 3.01 -20.73 9.13
N HIS A 187 2.62 -21.50 8.08
CA HIS A 187 3.29 -21.44 6.79
C HIS A 187 3.13 -20.05 6.14
N GLY A 188 1.90 -19.53 6.08
CA GLY A 188 1.64 -18.17 5.59
C GLY A 188 2.43 -17.10 6.34
N LEU A 189 2.53 -17.20 7.67
CA LEU A 189 3.31 -16.28 8.50
C LEU A 189 4.82 -16.38 8.24
N ARG A 190 5.35 -17.58 7.94
CA ARG A 190 6.76 -17.72 7.51
C ARG A 190 7.02 -17.03 6.18
N VAL A 191 6.08 -17.10 5.23
CA VAL A 191 6.19 -16.38 3.96
C VAL A 191 6.18 -14.87 4.19
N VAL A 192 5.28 -14.36 5.03
CA VAL A 192 5.24 -12.93 5.43
C VAL A 192 6.57 -12.50 6.05
N ALA A 193 7.12 -13.29 6.99
CA ALA A 193 8.40 -13.00 7.63
C ALA A 193 9.56 -12.97 6.63
N ASP A 194 9.62 -13.94 5.72
CA ASP A 194 10.66 -14.05 4.69
C ASP A 194 10.65 -12.85 3.74
N LEU A 195 9.46 -12.46 3.25
CA LEU A 195 9.29 -11.27 2.41
C LEU A 195 9.73 -10.00 3.13
N THR A 196 9.21 -9.77 4.34
CA THR A 196 9.49 -8.55 5.10
C THR A 196 10.97 -8.45 5.45
N LYS A 197 11.60 -9.53 5.87
CA LYS A 197 13.00 -9.55 6.26
C LYS A 197 13.95 -9.28 5.09
N ARG A 198 13.74 -9.94 3.95
CA ARG A 198 14.70 -9.94 2.84
C ARG A 198 14.56 -8.78 1.87
N TYR A 199 13.35 -8.31 1.63
CA TYR A 199 13.11 -7.28 0.62
C TYR A 199 12.86 -5.90 1.26
N ASP A 200 13.26 -4.84 0.56
CA ASP A 200 12.98 -3.46 0.97
C ASP A 200 11.58 -3.01 0.50
N ILE A 201 10.58 -3.86 0.76
CA ILE A 201 9.17 -3.56 0.50
C ILE A 201 8.65 -2.52 1.49
N ASP A 202 7.64 -1.76 1.09
CA ASP A 202 7.01 -0.73 1.92
C ASP A 202 5.77 -1.27 2.65
N ALA A 203 5.13 -2.31 2.10
CA ALA A 203 4.04 -3.03 2.77
C ALA A 203 3.97 -4.50 2.36
N VAL A 204 3.35 -5.31 3.23
CA VAL A 204 2.74 -6.60 2.88
C VAL A 204 1.24 -6.38 2.73
N HIS A 205 0.67 -6.84 1.63
CA HIS A 205 -0.74 -6.68 1.30
C HIS A 205 -1.43 -8.04 1.09
N CYS A 206 -2.60 -8.23 1.69
CA CYS A 206 -3.48 -9.36 1.40
C CYS A 206 -4.74 -8.89 0.66
N ASP A 207 -5.29 -9.75 -0.20
CA ASP A 207 -6.61 -9.55 -0.81
C ASP A 207 -7.75 -10.09 0.09
N ASP A 208 -8.92 -10.31 -0.48
CA ASP A 208 -10.12 -10.80 0.22
C ASP A 208 -10.28 -12.34 0.21
N TYR A 209 -9.31 -13.08 -0.32
CA TYR A 209 -9.38 -14.53 -0.47
C TYR A 209 -8.83 -15.28 0.77
N PHE A 210 -9.45 -15.11 1.93
CA PHE A 210 -9.14 -15.90 3.12
C PHE A 210 -9.79 -17.28 3.07
N TYR A 211 -11.12 -17.40 3.24
CA TYR A 211 -11.87 -18.54 2.72
C TYR A 211 -12.30 -18.24 1.27
N PRO A 212 -12.47 -19.29 0.43
CA PRO A 212 -12.81 -19.08 -0.97
C PRO A 212 -14.25 -18.58 -1.14
N TYR A 213 -14.49 -17.86 -2.24
CA TYR A 213 -15.84 -17.55 -2.69
C TYR A 213 -16.65 -18.84 -2.91
N PRO A 214 -17.98 -18.81 -2.64
CA PRO A 214 -18.82 -20.00 -2.75
C PRO A 214 -18.79 -20.62 -4.14
N VAL A 215 -18.59 -21.92 -4.20
CA VAL A 215 -18.71 -22.73 -5.41
C VAL A 215 -20.07 -23.42 -5.41
N LYS A 216 -20.78 -23.37 -6.54
CA LYS A 216 -22.06 -24.07 -6.73
C LYS A 216 -21.84 -25.41 -7.40
N ASP A 217 -22.63 -26.41 -6.99
CA ASP A 217 -22.74 -27.70 -7.69
C ASP A 217 -23.54 -27.57 -9.00
N ALA A 218 -23.69 -28.69 -9.72
CA ALA A 218 -24.47 -28.75 -10.97
C ALA A 218 -25.94 -28.37 -10.79
N ASN A 219 -26.48 -28.44 -9.57
CA ASN A 219 -27.86 -28.10 -9.23
C ASN A 219 -27.98 -26.65 -8.73
N GLY A 220 -26.91 -25.85 -8.77
CA GLY A 220 -26.87 -24.48 -8.30
C GLY A 220 -26.78 -24.32 -6.76
N ARG A 221 -26.63 -25.40 -5.99
CA ARG A 221 -26.50 -25.37 -4.52
C ARG A 221 -25.06 -25.05 -4.14
N VAL A 222 -24.89 -24.16 -3.16
CA VAL A 222 -23.58 -23.85 -2.59
C VAL A 222 -22.98 -25.08 -1.93
N GLN A 223 -21.78 -25.46 -2.35
CA GLN A 223 -21.02 -26.53 -1.73
C GLN A 223 -20.43 -26.04 -0.39
N PRO A 224 -20.48 -26.84 0.68
CA PRO A 224 -19.75 -26.49 1.89
C PRO A 224 -18.25 -26.57 1.64
N PHE A 225 -17.49 -25.64 2.23
CA PHE A 225 -16.02 -25.75 2.25
C PHE A 225 -15.63 -26.99 3.09
N PRO A 226 -14.73 -27.87 2.59
CA PRO A 226 -14.50 -29.19 3.17
C PRO A 226 -13.52 -29.18 4.37
N ASP A 227 -13.81 -28.40 5.41
CA ASP A 227 -13.01 -28.22 6.63
C ASP A 227 -13.58 -28.95 7.86
N GLU A 228 -14.43 -29.97 7.67
CA GLU A 228 -15.07 -30.67 8.77
C GLU A 228 -14.08 -31.42 9.68
N ALA A 229 -13.03 -31.98 9.09
CA ALA A 229 -12.00 -32.71 9.82
C ALA A 229 -11.15 -31.76 10.70
N SER A 230 -10.74 -30.61 10.16
CA SER A 230 -9.99 -29.59 10.89
C SER A 230 -10.86 -28.91 11.96
N TYR A 231 -12.15 -28.66 11.68
CA TYR A 231 -13.10 -28.16 12.68
C TYR A 231 -13.26 -29.11 13.88
N ARG A 232 -13.47 -30.41 13.63
CA ARG A 232 -13.54 -31.39 14.74
C ARG A 232 -12.30 -31.41 15.61
N LYS A 233 -11.11 -31.24 14.97
CA LYS A 233 -9.82 -31.29 15.67
C LYS A 233 -9.48 -29.98 16.38
N HIS A 234 -9.83 -28.84 15.78
CA HIS A 234 -9.37 -27.52 16.19
C HIS A 234 -10.48 -26.50 16.46
N GLY A 235 -11.73 -26.96 16.61
CA GLY A 235 -12.91 -26.10 16.73
C GLY A 235 -13.02 -25.25 18.00
N ARG A 236 -12.21 -25.55 19.04
CA ARG A 236 -12.10 -24.72 20.27
C ARG A 236 -13.44 -24.54 21.04
N GLY A 237 -14.44 -25.36 20.80
CA GLY A 237 -15.77 -25.18 21.38
C GLY A 237 -16.60 -24.06 20.74
N LEU A 238 -16.10 -23.43 19.66
CA LEU A 238 -16.84 -22.42 18.92
C LEU A 238 -17.78 -23.01 17.88
N GLY A 239 -18.83 -22.28 17.52
CA GLY A 239 -19.59 -22.57 16.31
C GLY A 239 -18.71 -22.51 15.07
N LYS A 240 -19.04 -23.28 14.01
CA LYS A 240 -18.16 -23.44 12.84
C LYS A 240 -17.84 -22.12 12.14
N SER A 241 -18.81 -21.22 11.98
CA SER A 241 -18.60 -19.90 11.38
C SER A 241 -17.70 -19.02 12.24
N ASP A 242 -17.88 -19.03 13.57
CA ASP A 242 -17.03 -18.26 14.49
C ASP A 242 -15.61 -18.81 14.53
N TRP A 243 -15.44 -20.13 14.46
CA TRP A 243 -14.14 -20.77 14.37
C TRP A 243 -13.42 -20.42 13.08
N ARG A 244 -14.10 -20.36 11.94
CA ARG A 244 -13.51 -19.90 10.67
C ARG A 244 -13.02 -18.46 10.77
N ARG A 245 -13.83 -17.56 11.31
CA ARG A 245 -13.45 -16.16 11.57
C ARG A 245 -12.27 -16.08 12.52
N TRP A 246 -12.30 -16.83 13.59
CA TRP A 246 -11.18 -16.88 14.54
C TRP A 246 -9.86 -17.27 13.85
N ASN A 247 -9.87 -18.25 12.94
CA ASN A 247 -8.68 -18.66 12.21
C ASN A 247 -8.11 -17.54 11.32
N VAL A 248 -8.98 -16.78 10.66
CA VAL A 248 -8.59 -15.66 9.82
C VAL A 248 -8.11 -14.49 10.68
N ASP A 249 -8.84 -14.14 11.74
CA ASP A 249 -8.47 -13.10 12.70
C ASP A 249 -7.09 -13.36 13.32
N GLU A 250 -6.85 -14.60 13.73
CA GLU A 250 -5.56 -15.01 14.30
C GLU A 250 -4.43 -14.89 13.29
N PHE A 251 -4.66 -15.24 12.03
CA PHE A 251 -3.68 -15.03 10.97
C PHE A 251 -3.41 -13.53 10.75
N VAL A 252 -4.44 -12.70 10.62
CA VAL A 252 -4.33 -11.26 10.37
C VAL A 252 -3.57 -10.57 11.51
N ARG A 253 -3.97 -10.82 12.76
CA ARG A 253 -3.31 -10.27 13.94
C ARG A 253 -1.83 -10.64 13.98
N ARG A 254 -1.50 -11.92 13.82
CA ARG A 254 -0.11 -12.42 13.84
C ARG A 254 0.70 -11.96 12.64
N ALA A 255 0.08 -11.76 11.48
CA ALA A 255 0.78 -11.23 10.30
C ALA A 255 1.26 -9.80 10.54
N ALA A 256 0.41 -8.94 11.12
CA ALA A 256 0.82 -7.60 11.54
C ALA A 256 2.00 -7.63 12.53
N GLU A 257 1.90 -8.46 13.57
CA GLU A 257 2.97 -8.63 14.57
C GLU A 257 4.30 -9.10 13.92
N VAL A 258 4.21 -10.02 12.96
CA VAL A 258 5.38 -10.51 12.21
C VAL A 258 6.00 -9.40 11.38
N VAL A 259 5.20 -8.65 10.61
CA VAL A 259 5.68 -7.55 9.77
C VAL A 259 6.39 -6.51 10.62
N HIS A 260 5.75 -6.02 11.68
CA HIS A 260 6.30 -4.96 12.52
C HIS A 260 7.52 -5.41 13.35
N ARG A 261 7.60 -6.69 13.72
CA ARG A 261 8.78 -7.25 14.40
C ARG A 261 9.98 -7.33 13.46
N GLU A 262 9.78 -7.75 12.20
CA GLU A 262 10.87 -7.86 11.22
C GLU A 262 11.36 -6.47 10.76
N LYS A 263 10.42 -5.54 10.46
CA LYS A 263 10.72 -4.16 10.08
C LYS A 263 9.59 -3.22 10.56
N PRO A 264 9.79 -2.43 11.61
CA PRO A 264 8.75 -1.63 12.24
C PRO A 264 8.13 -0.56 11.34
N TRP A 265 8.78 -0.19 10.25
CA TRP A 265 8.28 0.80 9.27
C TRP A 265 7.50 0.21 8.10
N VAL A 266 7.46 -1.13 7.95
CA VAL A 266 6.72 -1.79 6.87
C VAL A 266 5.26 -1.90 7.27
N GLN A 267 4.36 -1.47 6.40
CA GLN A 267 2.92 -1.52 6.62
C GLN A 267 2.36 -2.93 6.38
N PHE A 268 1.29 -3.27 7.09
CA PHE A 268 0.46 -4.43 6.80
C PHE A 268 -0.94 -3.97 6.40
N GLY A 269 -1.38 -4.32 5.19
CA GLY A 269 -2.67 -3.90 4.66
C GLY A 269 -3.49 -5.01 4.04
N ILE A 270 -4.80 -4.78 3.96
CA ILE A 270 -5.74 -5.74 3.39
C ILE A 270 -6.74 -5.02 2.49
N SER A 271 -7.07 -5.62 1.33
CA SER A 271 -8.19 -5.19 0.49
C SER A 271 -9.37 -6.17 0.64
N PRO A 272 -10.25 -5.97 1.65
CA PRO A 272 -11.39 -6.83 1.84
C PRO A 272 -12.47 -6.58 0.78
N PHE A 273 -13.43 -7.50 0.67
CA PHE A 273 -14.66 -7.25 -0.06
C PHE A 273 -15.32 -5.97 0.44
N GLY A 274 -15.83 -5.14 -0.48
CA GLY A 274 -16.30 -3.78 -0.16
C GLY A 274 -17.51 -3.70 0.77
N ILE A 275 -18.29 -4.79 0.88
CA ILE A 275 -19.43 -4.91 1.79
C ILE A 275 -19.04 -5.88 2.93
N TRP A 276 -19.08 -5.38 4.17
CA TRP A 276 -18.84 -6.24 5.34
C TRP A 276 -19.98 -7.24 5.55
N ARG A 277 -21.22 -6.75 5.60
CA ARG A 277 -22.45 -7.54 5.71
C ARG A 277 -23.61 -6.87 4.98
N PRO A 278 -24.59 -7.61 4.44
CA PRO A 278 -25.84 -7.04 3.95
C PRO A 278 -26.53 -6.23 5.06
N ASP A 279 -27.24 -5.17 4.67
CA ASP A 279 -27.90 -4.21 5.55
C ASP A 279 -26.99 -3.49 6.57
N VAL A 280 -25.67 -3.55 6.37
CA VAL A 280 -24.68 -2.83 7.17
C VAL A 280 -23.74 -2.06 6.24
N PRO A 281 -23.98 -0.74 6.05
CA PRO A 281 -25.07 0.10 6.58
C PRO A 281 -26.45 -0.26 5.98
N PRO A 282 -27.56 0.23 6.57
CA PRO A 282 -28.91 -0.08 6.12
C PRO A 282 -29.13 0.14 4.63
N GLY A 283 -29.81 -0.78 3.96
CA GLY A 283 -30.14 -0.75 2.54
C GLY A 283 -29.03 -1.27 1.61
N ILE A 284 -27.85 -1.59 2.13
CA ILE A 284 -26.78 -2.20 1.34
C ILE A 284 -27.05 -3.70 1.16
N LYS A 285 -26.95 -4.17 -0.09
CA LYS A 285 -27.11 -5.59 -0.45
C LYS A 285 -25.87 -6.14 -1.10
N GLY A 286 -25.59 -7.42 -0.91
CA GLY A 286 -24.48 -8.12 -1.53
C GLY A 286 -24.03 -9.34 -0.74
N LEU A 287 -22.81 -9.80 -1.02
CA LEU A 287 -22.22 -10.93 -0.30
C LEU A 287 -21.99 -10.54 1.17
N ASP A 288 -22.33 -11.45 2.09
CA ASP A 288 -21.93 -11.34 3.48
C ASP A 288 -20.46 -11.83 3.63
N ALA A 289 -19.50 -10.91 3.54
CA ALA A 289 -18.09 -11.26 3.61
C ALA A 289 -17.70 -11.79 5.01
N TYR A 290 -18.35 -11.28 6.05
CA TYR A 290 -18.18 -11.74 7.42
C TYR A 290 -18.53 -13.22 7.59
N GLU A 291 -19.63 -13.67 6.98
CA GLU A 291 -20.08 -15.05 7.10
C GLU A 291 -19.43 -15.97 6.05
N VAL A 292 -19.40 -15.53 4.79
CA VAL A 292 -19.04 -16.38 3.65
C VAL A 292 -17.53 -16.50 3.47
N LEU A 293 -16.80 -15.39 3.63
CA LEU A 293 -15.35 -15.37 3.50
C LEU A 293 -14.65 -15.48 4.86
N ALA A 294 -15.43 -15.56 5.94
CA ALA A 294 -14.95 -15.53 7.33
C ALA A 294 -14.05 -14.31 7.62
N ALA A 295 -14.35 -13.17 6.97
CA ALA A 295 -13.52 -11.97 6.98
C ALA A 295 -14.17 -10.87 7.82
N ASP A 296 -13.74 -10.72 9.08
CA ASP A 296 -14.18 -9.61 9.94
C ASP A 296 -13.27 -8.39 9.79
N ALA A 297 -13.25 -7.83 8.56
CA ALA A 297 -12.40 -6.68 8.24
C ALA A 297 -12.75 -5.43 9.07
N ARG A 298 -13.99 -5.31 9.54
CA ARG A 298 -14.40 -4.28 10.50
C ARG A 298 -13.59 -4.40 11.79
N ARG A 299 -13.51 -5.59 12.36
CA ARG A 299 -12.73 -5.87 13.58
C ARG A 299 -11.26 -5.54 13.38
N TRP A 300 -10.66 -5.95 12.25
CA TRP A 300 -9.24 -5.70 11.99
C TRP A 300 -8.91 -4.21 11.98
N MET A 301 -9.80 -3.38 11.44
CA MET A 301 -9.69 -1.92 11.45
C MET A 301 -9.86 -1.34 12.86
N MET A 302 -10.91 -1.76 13.58
CA MET A 302 -11.23 -1.29 14.92
C MET A 302 -10.14 -1.62 15.95
N GLU A 303 -9.56 -2.82 15.87
CA GLU A 303 -8.47 -3.26 16.74
C GLU A 303 -7.09 -2.69 16.31
N GLY A 304 -7.01 -2.16 15.08
CA GLY A 304 -5.77 -1.63 14.52
C GLY A 304 -4.76 -2.73 14.18
N TRP A 305 -5.24 -3.93 13.81
CA TRP A 305 -4.39 -5.02 13.33
C TRP A 305 -3.89 -4.80 11.91
N VAL A 306 -4.45 -3.85 11.20
CA VAL A 306 -3.98 -3.40 9.90
C VAL A 306 -3.50 -1.96 9.98
N ASP A 307 -2.50 -1.60 9.17
CA ASP A 307 -2.06 -0.23 9.02
C ASP A 307 -2.90 0.51 7.98
N TYR A 308 -3.48 -0.25 7.05
CA TYR A 308 -4.46 0.27 6.11
C TYR A 308 -5.49 -0.79 5.66
N LEU A 309 -6.70 -0.34 5.35
CA LEU A 309 -7.70 -1.10 4.61
C LEU A 309 -7.99 -0.47 3.26
N VAL A 310 -8.27 -1.35 2.28
CA VAL A 310 -8.67 -0.96 0.93
C VAL A 310 -9.96 -1.68 0.55
N PRO A 311 -11.12 -1.35 1.13
CA PRO A 311 -12.37 -2.00 0.75
C PRO A 311 -12.59 -1.86 -0.76
N GLN A 312 -12.92 -2.97 -1.43
CA GLN A 312 -13.13 -3.04 -2.88
C GLN A 312 -14.50 -2.46 -3.24
N LEU A 313 -14.56 -1.12 -3.36
CA LEU A 313 -15.80 -0.39 -3.64
C LEU A 313 -16.09 -0.39 -5.15
N TYR A 314 -16.26 -1.58 -5.72
CA TYR A 314 -16.32 -1.81 -7.17
C TYR A 314 -17.70 -1.55 -7.79
N TRP A 315 -18.48 -0.62 -7.26
CA TRP A 315 -19.81 -0.23 -7.72
C TRP A 315 -19.86 1.23 -8.10
N ASN A 316 -20.87 1.61 -8.91
CA ASN A 316 -21.06 2.98 -9.33
C ASN A 316 -21.63 3.85 -8.20
N ILE A 317 -21.36 5.16 -8.26
CA ILE A 317 -21.89 6.15 -7.31
C ILE A 317 -23.42 6.07 -7.24
N SER A 318 -24.08 5.90 -8.39
CA SER A 318 -25.54 5.86 -8.51
C SER A 318 -26.17 4.52 -8.11
N GLN A 319 -25.38 3.48 -7.85
CA GLN A 319 -25.88 2.14 -7.53
C GLN A 319 -26.34 2.07 -6.06
N ARG A 320 -27.62 2.32 -5.80
CA ARG A 320 -28.19 2.52 -4.46
C ARG A 320 -27.86 1.39 -3.47
N GLU A 321 -28.01 0.13 -3.89
CA GLU A 321 -27.83 -1.05 -3.03
C GLU A 321 -26.36 -1.39 -2.73
N GLN A 322 -25.40 -0.78 -3.46
CA GLN A 322 -23.97 -0.88 -3.24
C GLN A 322 -23.29 0.48 -3.41
N SER A 323 -23.93 1.54 -2.97
CA SER A 323 -23.51 2.92 -3.18
C SER A 323 -22.06 3.16 -2.73
N PHE A 324 -21.20 3.57 -3.68
CA PHE A 324 -19.80 3.89 -3.41
C PHE A 324 -19.65 4.89 -2.25
N PRO A 325 -20.30 6.07 -2.24
CA PRO A 325 -20.16 7.02 -1.13
C PRO A 325 -20.69 6.50 0.19
N VAL A 326 -21.80 5.76 0.21
CA VAL A 326 -22.36 5.20 1.44
C VAL A 326 -21.39 4.20 2.08
N LEU A 327 -20.83 3.31 1.27
CA LEU A 327 -19.86 2.34 1.74
C LEU A 327 -18.54 3.00 2.19
N LEU A 328 -18.04 4.00 1.44
CA LEU A 328 -16.83 4.74 1.81
C LEU A 328 -16.98 5.41 3.19
N HIS A 329 -18.07 6.13 3.40
CA HIS A 329 -18.35 6.79 4.68
C HIS A 329 -18.54 5.80 5.83
N TRP A 330 -19.21 4.66 5.54
CA TRP A 330 -19.37 3.62 6.57
C TRP A 330 -18.03 3.04 7.01
N TRP A 331 -17.13 2.73 6.06
CA TRP A 331 -15.79 2.24 6.39
C TRP A 331 -14.96 3.26 7.17
N GLY A 332 -15.03 4.55 6.83
CA GLY A 332 -14.37 5.61 7.60
C GLY A 332 -14.84 5.67 9.05
N ALA A 333 -16.14 5.47 9.30
CA ALA A 333 -16.70 5.42 10.65
C ALA A 333 -16.25 4.19 11.48
N GLN A 334 -15.65 3.17 10.86
CA GLN A 334 -15.12 1.98 11.55
C GLN A 334 -13.67 2.12 11.98
N ASN A 335 -13.07 3.33 11.94
CA ASN A 335 -11.63 3.57 12.10
C ASN A 335 -11.24 4.36 13.36
N PRO A 336 -11.50 3.84 14.59
CA PRO A 336 -11.18 4.58 15.83
C PRO A 336 -9.67 4.67 16.11
N ARG A 337 -8.85 3.92 15.39
CA ARG A 337 -7.39 3.89 15.53
C ARG A 337 -6.67 4.81 14.56
N ASN A 338 -7.39 5.56 13.72
CA ASN A 338 -6.84 6.43 12.69
C ASN A 338 -5.80 5.69 11.80
N ARG A 339 -6.11 4.46 11.41
CA ARG A 339 -5.37 3.74 10.38
C ARG A 339 -5.77 4.26 9.01
N HIS A 340 -4.95 4.03 7.99
CA HIS A 340 -5.30 4.51 6.66
C HIS A 340 -6.48 3.75 6.06
N LEU A 341 -7.39 4.49 5.44
CA LEU A 341 -8.46 3.98 4.62
C LEU A 341 -8.27 4.45 3.17
N TYR A 342 -8.16 3.50 2.25
CA TYR A 342 -8.05 3.78 0.82
C TYR A 342 -9.25 3.20 0.07
N ALA A 343 -9.83 3.95 -0.86
CA ALA A 343 -10.92 3.41 -1.67
C ALA A 343 -10.38 2.52 -2.80
N GLY A 344 -10.81 1.27 -2.85
CA GLY A 344 -10.56 0.38 -3.99
C GLY A 344 -11.51 0.70 -5.13
N ILE A 345 -10.98 1.09 -6.30
CA ILE A 345 -11.74 1.57 -7.46
C ILE A 345 -11.51 0.67 -8.68
N ALA A 346 -12.58 0.17 -9.30
CA ALA A 346 -12.51 -0.76 -10.41
C ALA A 346 -12.39 -0.07 -11.79
N SER A 347 -11.22 0.47 -12.11
CA SER A 347 -10.91 1.01 -13.45
C SER A 347 -10.96 -0.06 -14.56
N ALA A 348 -10.79 -1.33 -14.22
CA ALA A 348 -10.93 -2.43 -15.16
C ALA A 348 -12.34 -2.59 -15.75
N ARG A 349 -13.36 -2.01 -15.12
CA ARG A 349 -14.75 -2.08 -15.59
C ARG A 349 -15.14 -0.95 -16.56
N ILE A 350 -14.20 -0.05 -16.88
CA ILE A 350 -14.44 0.98 -17.92
C ILE A 350 -14.74 0.29 -19.25
N GLY A 351 -15.80 0.73 -19.89
CA GLY A 351 -16.33 0.14 -21.12
C GLY A 351 -17.28 -1.05 -20.90
N THR A 352 -17.53 -1.47 -19.65
CA THR A 352 -18.53 -2.50 -19.30
C THR A 352 -19.76 -1.82 -18.68
N ASP A 353 -19.62 -1.17 -17.53
CA ASP A 353 -20.73 -0.54 -16.79
C ASP A 353 -20.39 0.86 -16.29
N ARG A 354 -19.24 1.41 -16.65
CA ARG A 354 -18.77 2.74 -16.28
C ARG A 354 -17.83 3.34 -17.31
N ASN A 355 -17.55 4.63 -17.16
CA ASN A 355 -16.63 5.40 -17.98
C ASN A 355 -15.54 6.07 -17.12
N ALA A 356 -14.62 6.78 -17.77
CA ALA A 356 -13.53 7.49 -17.08
C ALA A 356 -14.04 8.62 -16.14
N ALA A 357 -15.17 9.25 -16.47
CA ALA A 357 -15.77 10.29 -15.64
C ALA A 357 -16.29 9.75 -14.31
N GLU A 358 -16.88 8.55 -14.30
CA GLU A 358 -17.28 7.85 -13.06
C GLU A 358 -16.07 7.60 -12.15
N ILE A 359 -14.96 7.09 -12.72
CA ILE A 359 -13.70 6.86 -11.96
C ILE A 359 -13.17 8.18 -11.38
N SER A 360 -13.14 9.25 -12.20
CA SER A 360 -12.73 10.58 -11.73
C SER A 360 -13.61 11.10 -10.60
N SER A 361 -14.92 10.88 -10.68
CA SER A 361 -15.87 11.30 -9.64
C SER A 361 -15.66 10.50 -8.34
N GLN A 362 -15.40 9.20 -8.42
CA GLN A 362 -15.08 8.38 -7.24
C GLN A 362 -13.79 8.86 -6.54
N VAL A 363 -12.74 9.21 -7.30
CA VAL A 363 -11.53 9.79 -6.73
C VAL A 363 -11.82 11.14 -6.04
N ARG A 364 -12.58 12.03 -6.68
CA ARG A 364 -12.96 13.33 -6.06
C ARG A 364 -13.77 13.16 -4.79
N LEU A 365 -14.73 12.23 -4.76
CA LEU A 365 -15.51 11.93 -3.55
C LEU A 365 -14.60 11.41 -2.42
N THR A 366 -13.62 10.57 -2.75
CA THR A 366 -12.64 10.09 -1.77
C THR A 366 -11.78 11.23 -1.24
N GLN A 367 -11.29 12.14 -2.09
CA GLN A 367 -10.51 13.31 -1.71
C GLN A 367 -11.28 14.33 -0.87
N GLN A 368 -12.61 14.38 -1.00
CA GLN A 368 -13.49 15.26 -0.23
C GLN A 368 -13.92 14.67 1.12
N PHE A 369 -13.59 13.43 1.38
CA PHE A 369 -13.92 12.74 2.62
C PHE A 369 -12.70 12.61 3.53
N ASP A 370 -12.69 13.36 4.63
CA ASP A 370 -11.58 13.39 5.60
C ASP A 370 -11.29 12.02 6.25
N GLY A 371 -12.20 11.07 6.13
CA GLY A 371 -12.02 9.70 6.65
C GLY A 371 -11.31 8.75 5.70
N ALA A 372 -10.78 9.22 4.56
CA ALA A 372 -10.03 8.42 3.59
C ALA A 372 -8.74 9.10 3.16
N ASP A 373 -7.66 8.33 3.05
CA ASP A 373 -6.30 8.80 2.81
C ASP A 373 -5.82 8.52 1.36
N GLY A 374 -6.70 8.07 0.47
CA GLY A 374 -6.31 7.82 -0.92
C GLY A 374 -7.10 6.74 -1.63
N VAL A 375 -6.57 6.32 -2.78
CA VAL A 375 -7.23 5.40 -3.72
C VAL A 375 -6.28 4.33 -4.24
N MET A 376 -6.83 3.14 -4.55
CA MET A 376 -6.15 2.09 -5.30
C MET A 376 -6.97 1.65 -6.50
N PHE A 377 -6.36 1.61 -7.68
CA PHE A 377 -7.02 1.27 -8.94
C PHE A 377 -6.89 -0.21 -9.29
N TRP A 378 -8.00 -0.88 -9.45
CA TRP A 378 -8.07 -2.21 -10.03
C TRP A 378 -8.36 -2.07 -11.54
N ASN A 379 -7.43 -2.29 -12.46
CA ASN A 379 -6.06 -2.75 -12.28
C ASN A 379 -5.06 -2.00 -13.19
N GLY A 380 -3.77 -2.34 -13.07
CA GLY A 380 -2.69 -1.75 -13.84
C GLY A 380 -2.85 -1.83 -15.36
N SER A 381 -3.37 -2.97 -15.87
CA SER A 381 -3.63 -3.18 -17.30
C SER A 381 -4.67 -2.20 -17.86
N SER A 382 -5.70 -1.86 -17.09
CA SER A 382 -6.73 -0.90 -17.53
C SER A 382 -6.16 0.52 -17.67
N LEU A 383 -5.27 0.90 -16.78
CA LEU A 383 -4.56 2.18 -16.81
C LEU A 383 -3.53 2.20 -17.95
N ARG A 384 -2.71 1.15 -18.08
CA ARG A 384 -1.74 1.03 -19.18
C ARG A 384 -2.39 1.12 -20.57
N LYS A 385 -3.56 0.51 -20.72
CA LYS A 385 -4.37 0.57 -21.96
C LYS A 385 -5.15 1.86 -22.12
N ASN A 386 -5.07 2.76 -21.15
CA ASN A 386 -5.80 4.02 -21.12
C ASN A 386 -7.29 3.87 -21.51
N ARG A 387 -7.97 2.90 -20.88
CA ARG A 387 -9.36 2.58 -21.22
C ARG A 387 -10.26 3.81 -21.11
N GLY A 388 -10.95 4.15 -22.20
CA GLY A 388 -11.88 5.28 -22.25
C GLY A 388 -11.24 6.63 -21.90
N GLY A 389 -9.93 6.81 -22.09
CA GLY A 389 -9.21 8.06 -21.78
C GLY A 389 -9.06 8.31 -20.28
N VAL A 390 -9.03 7.25 -19.44
CA VAL A 390 -9.00 7.39 -17.98
C VAL A 390 -7.73 8.09 -17.49
N VAL A 391 -6.59 7.88 -18.16
CA VAL A 391 -5.32 8.46 -17.74
C VAL A 391 -5.37 9.98 -17.87
N GLU A 392 -5.79 10.50 -19.01
CA GLU A 392 -5.95 11.94 -19.25
C GLU A 392 -6.99 12.56 -18.33
N THR A 393 -8.14 11.87 -18.16
CA THR A 393 -9.21 12.32 -17.26
C THR A 393 -8.73 12.47 -15.81
N LEU A 394 -7.96 11.52 -15.33
CA LEU A 394 -7.41 11.58 -13.98
C LEU A 394 -6.30 12.65 -13.87
N LYS A 395 -5.37 12.71 -14.81
CA LYS A 395 -4.24 13.66 -14.80
C LYS A 395 -4.68 15.12 -14.93
N SER A 396 -5.67 15.41 -15.78
CA SER A 396 -6.23 16.77 -15.90
C SER A 396 -7.27 17.09 -14.83
N GLY A 397 -7.67 16.10 -14.04
CA GLY A 397 -8.69 16.18 -13.01
C GLY A 397 -8.14 15.98 -11.60
N PRO A 398 -8.59 14.93 -10.89
CA PRO A 398 -8.30 14.77 -9.45
C PRO A 398 -6.82 14.48 -9.14
N LEU A 399 -6.02 14.01 -10.10
CA LEU A 399 -4.60 13.76 -9.90
C LEU A 399 -3.70 14.86 -10.49
N SER A 400 -4.26 16.03 -10.85
CA SER A 400 -3.50 17.14 -11.46
C SER A 400 -2.46 17.75 -10.52
N SER A 401 -2.68 17.72 -9.23
CA SER A 401 -1.71 18.16 -8.22
C SER A 401 -0.95 16.96 -7.64
N PRO A 402 0.37 17.05 -7.47
CA PRO A 402 1.13 15.97 -6.85
C PRO A 402 0.78 15.78 -5.38
N ALA A 403 0.94 14.56 -4.86
CA ALA A 403 0.77 14.24 -3.46
C ALA A 403 1.90 13.34 -2.96
N LEU A 404 2.32 13.54 -1.72
CA LEU A 404 3.21 12.66 -0.99
C LEU A 404 2.44 11.45 -0.46
N ILE A 405 3.17 10.37 -0.15
CA ILE A 405 2.60 9.24 0.58
C ILE A 405 2.10 9.70 1.96
N PRO A 406 0.99 9.11 2.48
CA PRO A 406 0.52 9.38 3.83
C PRO A 406 1.56 8.99 4.88
N ALA A 407 1.57 9.70 6.00
CA ALA A 407 2.44 9.36 7.12
C ALA A 407 1.76 8.36 8.05
N SER A 408 2.47 7.30 8.45
CA SER A 408 2.03 6.31 9.43
C SER A 408 2.78 6.50 10.75
N PRO A 409 2.44 7.53 11.56
CA PRO A 409 3.21 7.89 12.76
C PRO A 409 3.13 6.82 13.85
N TRP A 410 2.17 5.92 13.82
CA TRP A 410 2.07 4.76 14.72
C TRP A 410 3.11 3.67 14.42
N LEU A 411 3.75 3.70 13.23
CA LEU A 411 4.82 2.80 12.84
C LEU A 411 6.20 3.44 12.98
N TRP A 412 6.37 4.63 12.39
CA TRP A 412 7.67 5.26 12.27
C TRP A 412 7.57 6.78 12.17
N THR A 413 8.35 7.48 13.00
CA THR A 413 8.35 8.95 13.06
C THR A 413 9.68 9.57 12.65
N ASN A 414 10.74 8.76 12.51
CA ASN A 414 12.08 9.27 12.22
C ASN A 414 12.21 9.55 10.72
N GLY A 415 12.08 10.82 10.33
CA GLY A 415 12.31 11.27 8.95
C GLY A 415 13.81 11.39 8.63
N PRO A 416 14.17 11.38 7.33
CA PRO A 416 15.56 11.58 6.88
C PRO A 416 16.08 12.96 7.29
N VAL A 417 17.39 13.06 7.58
CA VAL A 417 18.03 14.27 8.07
C VAL A 417 18.76 14.96 6.92
N LEU A 418 18.31 16.17 6.54
CA LEU A 418 19.06 17.04 5.63
C LEU A 418 20.34 17.52 6.34
N THR A 419 21.48 17.34 5.68
CA THR A 419 22.77 17.85 6.15
C THR A 419 23.17 19.14 5.46
N ARG A 420 22.63 19.40 4.26
CA ARG A 420 22.81 20.61 3.51
C ARG A 420 21.61 20.91 2.63
N PHE A 421 21.25 22.16 2.50
CA PHE A 421 20.31 22.69 1.51
C PHE A 421 20.72 24.07 1.10
N ASP A 422 20.89 24.31 -0.20
CA ASP A 422 21.35 25.57 -0.76
C ASP A 422 20.64 25.86 -2.09
N VAL A 423 20.38 27.13 -2.39
CA VAL A 423 19.82 27.57 -3.68
C VAL A 423 20.67 28.73 -4.20
N LYS A 424 21.22 28.57 -5.38
CA LYS A 424 22.11 29.55 -6.01
C LYS A 424 21.69 29.91 -7.43
N PRO A 425 21.90 31.15 -7.88
CA PRO A 425 21.78 31.47 -9.28
C PRO A 425 22.85 30.70 -10.10
N SER A 426 22.44 30.21 -11.26
CA SER A 426 23.27 29.54 -12.26
C SER A 426 23.13 30.31 -13.58
N GLY A 427 23.97 31.33 -13.75
CA GLY A 427 23.84 32.30 -14.83
C GLY A 427 22.71 33.31 -14.59
N ARG A 428 22.15 33.87 -15.69
CA ARG A 428 21.15 34.96 -15.64
C ARG A 428 19.71 34.46 -15.59
N THR A 429 19.47 33.24 -16.00
CA THR A 429 18.11 32.70 -16.26
C THR A 429 17.80 31.41 -15.51
N GLU A 430 18.62 31.01 -14.56
CA GLU A 430 18.41 29.77 -13.82
C GLU A 430 18.83 29.89 -12.36
N TYR A 431 18.11 29.17 -11.49
CA TYR A 431 18.50 28.88 -10.11
C TYR A 431 18.62 27.36 -9.94
N VAL A 432 19.60 26.93 -9.14
CA VAL A 432 19.79 25.50 -8.79
C VAL A 432 19.68 25.34 -7.29
N ALA A 433 18.70 24.54 -6.87
CA ALA A 433 18.66 24.02 -5.51
C ALA A 433 19.47 22.73 -5.45
N SER A 434 20.32 22.59 -4.44
CA SER A 434 21.10 21.37 -4.19
C SER A 434 21.02 20.98 -2.73
N TRP A 435 21.07 19.67 -2.46
CA TRP A 435 20.94 19.17 -1.10
C TRP A 435 21.70 17.87 -0.85
N GLU A 436 22.04 17.66 0.42
CA GLU A 436 22.64 16.45 0.94
C GLU A 436 21.79 15.91 2.09
N VAL A 437 21.84 14.62 2.30
CA VAL A 437 21.07 13.92 3.34
C VAL A 437 21.95 12.86 3.99
N LYS A 438 21.88 12.78 5.30
CA LYS A 438 22.42 11.64 6.05
C LYS A 438 21.56 10.41 5.77
N ASN A 439 22.16 9.27 5.50
CA ASN A 439 21.44 8.01 5.22
C ASN A 439 20.47 8.12 4.03
N GLY A 440 20.99 8.49 2.87
CA GLY A 440 20.18 8.70 1.66
C GLY A 440 19.26 7.54 1.24
N GLY A 441 19.55 6.31 1.65
CA GLY A 441 18.70 5.13 1.41
C GLY A 441 17.37 5.10 2.19
N GLU A 442 17.20 5.97 3.17
CA GLU A 442 15.95 6.10 3.92
C GLU A 442 14.92 7.02 3.25
N VAL A 443 15.35 7.85 2.29
CA VAL A 443 14.47 8.73 1.55
C VAL A 443 13.60 7.92 0.60
N ARG A 444 12.29 8.21 0.58
CA ARG A 444 11.33 7.68 -0.38
C ARG A 444 10.90 8.72 -1.40
N GLN A 445 10.71 9.95 -0.96
CA GLN A 445 10.29 11.08 -1.78
C GLN A 445 10.87 12.39 -1.26
N TRP A 446 10.86 13.42 -2.11
CA TRP A 446 11.13 14.80 -1.72
C TRP A 446 9.91 15.66 -2.03
N GLY A 447 9.43 16.40 -1.06
CA GLY A 447 8.44 17.46 -1.27
C GLY A 447 9.16 18.78 -1.51
N LEU A 448 9.19 19.26 -2.75
CA LEU A 448 9.82 20.51 -3.13
C LEU A 448 8.75 21.57 -3.38
N GLN A 449 8.71 22.59 -2.53
CA GLN A 449 7.79 23.72 -2.66
C GLN A 449 8.57 24.96 -3.11
N VAL A 450 8.06 25.63 -4.11
CA VAL A 450 8.68 26.84 -4.68
C VAL A 450 7.65 27.94 -4.74
N ARG A 451 7.98 29.10 -4.12
CA ARG A 451 7.16 30.31 -4.22
C ARG A 451 7.73 31.25 -5.29
N ARG A 452 6.85 31.63 -6.23
CA ARG A 452 7.13 32.67 -7.22
C ARG A 452 6.05 33.74 -7.10
N GLY A 453 6.46 34.98 -6.78
CA GLY A 453 5.51 36.01 -6.37
C GLY A 453 4.70 35.57 -5.14
N VAL A 454 3.37 35.46 -5.27
CA VAL A 454 2.45 35.01 -4.20
C VAL A 454 2.04 33.52 -4.35
N VAL A 455 2.45 32.86 -5.44
CA VAL A 455 2.00 31.48 -5.78
C VAL A 455 3.04 30.46 -5.34
N TRP A 456 2.58 29.46 -4.60
CA TRP A 456 3.34 28.26 -4.28
C TRP A 456 3.05 27.15 -5.28
N SER A 457 4.08 26.47 -5.73
CA SER A 457 3.98 25.20 -6.47
C SER A 457 4.61 24.06 -5.66
N LEU A 458 4.12 22.85 -5.87
CA LEU A 458 4.67 21.63 -5.28
C LEU A 458 5.16 20.71 -6.39
N GLU A 459 6.33 20.14 -6.21
CA GLU A 459 6.84 19.02 -6.99
C GLU A 459 7.24 17.89 -6.05
N VAL A 460 6.86 16.65 -6.37
CA VAL A 460 7.30 15.44 -5.67
C VAL A 460 8.42 14.80 -6.49
N LEU A 461 9.63 14.76 -5.89
CA LEU A 461 10.81 14.24 -6.59
C LEU A 461 11.16 12.84 -6.08
N PRO A 462 11.72 11.97 -6.94
CA PRO A 462 12.16 10.64 -6.55
C PRO A 462 13.39 10.69 -5.63
N PRO A 463 13.63 9.62 -4.83
CA PRO A 463 14.62 9.61 -3.75
C PRO A 463 16.06 9.87 -4.21
N GLY A 464 16.40 9.49 -5.44
CA GLY A 464 17.76 9.69 -6.01
C GLY A 464 18.10 11.13 -6.39
N ARG A 465 17.13 12.04 -6.43
CA ARG A 465 17.39 13.45 -6.77
C ARG A 465 18.19 14.16 -5.67
N ARG A 466 19.15 14.98 -6.10
CA ARG A 466 19.97 15.81 -5.22
C ARG A 466 20.04 17.26 -5.67
N GLU A 467 19.37 17.58 -6.79
CA GLU A 467 19.24 18.96 -7.30
C GLU A 467 17.90 19.16 -8.00
N ALA A 468 17.45 20.41 -8.04
CA ALA A 468 16.34 20.89 -8.85
C ALA A 468 16.72 22.22 -9.50
N ARG A 469 16.27 22.43 -10.74
CA ARG A 469 16.58 23.62 -11.55
C ARG A 469 15.33 24.44 -11.78
N PHE A 470 15.44 25.74 -11.65
CA PHE A 470 14.35 26.70 -11.80
C PHE A 470 14.70 27.72 -12.88
N THR A 471 14.11 27.57 -14.06
CA THR A 471 14.27 28.55 -15.14
C THR A 471 13.55 29.86 -14.79
N VAL A 472 14.16 30.97 -15.05
CA VAL A 472 13.61 32.32 -14.90
C VAL A 472 13.21 32.86 -16.26
N SER A 473 11.98 33.33 -16.40
CA SER A 473 11.43 33.91 -17.59
C SER A 473 10.41 35.01 -17.24
N PRO A 474 9.91 35.81 -18.19
CA PRO A 474 8.87 36.80 -17.92
C PRO A 474 7.58 36.20 -17.29
N VAL A 475 7.26 34.95 -17.63
CA VAL A 475 6.09 34.22 -17.08
C VAL A 475 6.42 33.36 -15.88
N ALA A 476 7.70 33.15 -15.56
CA ALA A 476 8.15 32.36 -14.41
C ALA A 476 9.29 33.15 -13.71
N PRO A 477 8.96 34.12 -12.83
CA PRO A 477 9.98 34.95 -12.15
C PRO A 477 10.89 34.07 -11.26
N ALA A 478 12.01 34.65 -10.81
CA ALA A 478 12.93 34.00 -9.90
C ALA A 478 12.18 33.44 -8.66
N PRO A 479 12.62 32.29 -8.12
CA PRO A 479 12.04 31.78 -6.89
C PRO A 479 12.29 32.78 -5.75
N ALA A 480 11.24 33.15 -5.04
CA ALA A 480 11.35 34.00 -3.86
C ALA A 480 11.61 33.19 -2.60
N GLU A 481 11.03 31.98 -2.52
CA GLU A 481 11.28 31.01 -1.46
C GLU A 481 11.31 29.60 -2.01
N VAL A 482 12.13 28.74 -1.42
CA VAL A 482 12.20 27.32 -1.72
C VAL A 482 12.20 26.55 -0.39
N ARG A 483 11.31 25.56 -0.28
CA ARG A 483 11.24 24.65 0.85
C ARG A 483 11.40 23.22 0.35
N LEU A 484 12.30 22.46 0.96
CA LEU A 484 12.53 21.05 0.65
C LEU A 484 12.25 20.18 1.89
N VAL A 485 11.36 19.22 1.76
CA VAL A 485 11.01 18.27 2.83
C VAL A 485 11.43 16.88 2.41
N PRO A 486 12.38 16.24 3.12
CA PRO A 486 12.68 14.84 2.92
C PRO A 486 11.57 13.99 3.51
N VAL A 487 11.08 13.00 2.76
CA VAL A 487 10.07 12.03 3.20
C VAL A 487 10.68 10.65 3.16
N GLY A 488 10.66 9.97 4.30
CA GLY A 488 11.26 8.66 4.48
C GLY A 488 10.24 7.53 4.53
N ARG A 489 10.67 6.44 5.15
CA ARG A 489 9.87 5.23 5.36
C ARG A 489 8.59 5.57 6.13
N ALA A 490 7.50 4.86 5.83
CA ALA A 490 6.18 5.10 6.42
C ALA A 490 5.73 6.57 6.33
N GLY A 491 6.16 7.30 5.29
CA GLY A 491 5.80 8.69 5.08
C GLY A 491 6.37 9.69 6.10
N ALA A 492 7.28 9.27 7.00
CA ALA A 492 7.86 10.13 8.02
C ALA A 492 8.64 11.29 7.38
N ALA A 493 8.27 12.53 7.70
CA ALA A 493 8.95 13.72 7.23
C ALA A 493 10.12 14.08 8.13
N GLY A 494 11.27 14.40 7.52
CA GLY A 494 12.37 15.04 8.21
C GLY A 494 12.22 16.57 8.27
N ALA A 495 13.13 17.20 8.99
CA ALA A 495 13.17 18.66 9.05
C ALA A 495 13.36 19.28 7.66
N ALA A 496 12.56 20.29 7.37
CA ALA A 496 12.61 20.97 6.08
C ALA A 496 13.85 21.86 5.94
N GLY A 497 14.47 21.87 4.76
CA GLY A 497 15.38 22.93 4.34
C GLY A 497 14.59 24.13 3.82
N TYR A 498 15.04 25.33 4.16
CA TYR A 498 14.43 26.59 3.71
C TYR A 498 15.48 27.49 3.07
N TRP A 499 15.09 28.10 1.99
CA TRP A 499 15.84 29.17 1.35
C TRP A 499 14.89 30.29 0.98
N ARG A 500 15.35 31.53 1.15
CA ARG A 500 14.67 32.75 0.72
C ARG A 500 15.64 33.60 -0.07
N GLN A 501 15.14 34.21 -1.13
CA GLN A 501 15.93 35.15 -1.91
C GLN A 501 16.36 36.33 -1.00
N PRO A 502 17.64 36.69 -0.96
CA PRO A 502 18.16 37.81 -0.18
C PRO A 502 17.48 39.14 -0.50
#